data_0040156a0be6d72eb5463cd050fc0852
#
_entry.id   0040156a0be6d72eb5463cd050fc0852
#
_cell.length_a   1.000
_cell.length_b   1.000
_cell.length_c   1.000
_cell.angle_alpha   90.00
_cell.angle_beta   90.00
_cell.angle_gamma   90.00
#
_symmetry.space_group_name_H-M   'P 1'
#
loop_
_entity.id
_entity.type
_entity.pdbx_description
1 polymer ?
#
loop_
_entity_poly.entity_id
_entity_poly.type
_entity_poly.pdbx_seq_one_letter_code
_entity_poly.pdbx_strand_id
1 'polypeptide(L)'
;LGARWDPDARIWYVPERVDAKPFWRWISTGDETRVRNDSYSLAQASVNCWRCHKETDVFGLFTPTGFECRTAEDNGTHWRKSPLPTILSYVTDVLPDVAGQMASITKHFRLDTSKTRGHAYWMNHCTSCQAKIGDFALHRDAGGPFFAAHEAGTTTVKVLYTFSKRFECKGDVSFGGDDLFYVALEERHYSA
;
A
#
# COMPACT_ATOMS: atom_id res chain seq x y z
N LEU A 1 19.34 -3.70 -15.27
CA LEU A 1 18.59 -2.44 -15.43
C LEU A 1 19.34 -1.21 -14.88
N GLY A 2 20.42 -1.34 -14.07
CA GLY A 2 21.31 -0.25 -13.66
C GLY A 2 21.08 0.33 -12.26
N ALA A 3 20.12 -0.15 -11.49
CA ALA A 3 20.03 0.19 -10.08
C ALA A 3 21.26 -0.31 -9.31
N ARG A 4 21.66 0.42 -8.26
CA ARG A 4 22.81 0.12 -7.43
C ARG A 4 22.41 0.05 -5.96
N TRP A 5 23.09 -0.80 -5.21
CA TRP A 5 22.92 -0.90 -3.77
C TRP A 5 23.91 0.06 -3.07
N ASP A 6 23.39 0.86 -2.15
CA ASP A 6 24.20 1.66 -1.22
C ASP A 6 24.27 0.91 0.12
N PRO A 7 25.44 0.37 0.49
CA PRO A 7 25.59 -0.41 1.71
C PRO A 7 25.54 0.45 2.98
N ASP A 8 25.87 1.74 2.90
CA ASP A 8 25.89 2.64 4.04
C ASP A 8 24.50 3.14 4.38
N ALA A 9 23.74 3.56 3.36
CA ALA A 9 22.35 3.95 3.50
C ALA A 9 21.38 2.76 3.52
N ARG A 10 21.84 1.56 3.12
CA ARG A 10 21.03 0.33 2.97
C ARG A 10 19.80 0.51 2.09
N ILE A 11 19.99 1.18 0.97
CA ILE A 11 18.95 1.43 -0.03
C ILE A 11 19.41 1.04 -1.43
N TRP A 12 18.48 0.65 -2.28
CA TRP A 12 18.68 0.63 -3.71
C TRP A 12 18.43 2.02 -4.27
N TYR A 13 19.28 2.50 -5.14
CA TYR A 13 19.10 3.78 -5.84
C TYR A 13 19.31 3.62 -7.34
N VAL A 14 18.68 4.49 -8.10
CA VAL A 14 18.88 4.62 -9.54
C VAL A 14 19.80 5.81 -9.76
N PRO A 15 21.01 5.62 -10.32
CA PRO A 15 21.90 6.73 -10.61
C PRO A 15 21.27 7.73 -11.60
N GLU A 16 21.56 9.01 -11.47
CA GLU A 16 20.98 10.10 -12.29
C GLU A 16 21.09 9.88 -13.82
N ARG A 17 22.10 9.13 -14.25
CA ARG A 17 22.33 8.84 -15.69
C ARG A 17 21.56 7.63 -16.21
N VAL A 18 20.80 6.95 -15.34
CA VAL A 18 20.01 5.75 -15.68
C VAL A 18 18.55 6.17 -15.80
N ASP A 19 17.88 5.74 -16.86
CA ASP A 19 16.44 5.97 -16.99
C ASP A 19 15.70 5.35 -15.80
N ALA A 20 15.00 6.18 -15.04
CA ALA A 20 14.26 5.76 -13.86
C ALA A 20 12.93 5.06 -14.19
N LYS A 21 12.41 5.22 -15.41
CA LYS A 21 11.10 4.65 -15.81
C LYS A 21 10.94 3.16 -15.53
N PRO A 22 11.93 2.29 -15.84
CA PRO A 22 11.81 0.86 -15.53
C PRO A 22 11.75 0.54 -14.03
N PHE A 23 12.06 1.53 -13.18
CA PHE A 23 12.13 1.37 -11.72
C PHE A 23 10.98 2.07 -10.98
N TRP A 24 10.08 2.77 -11.68
CA TRP A 24 9.01 3.52 -11.02
C TRP A 24 8.20 2.71 -10.02
N ARG A 25 8.04 1.41 -10.24
CA ARG A 25 7.37 0.50 -9.31
C ARG A 25 8.05 0.40 -7.93
N TRP A 26 9.34 0.68 -7.87
CA TRP A 26 10.15 0.57 -6.65
C TRP A 26 10.59 1.93 -6.10
N ILE A 27 10.38 3.00 -6.87
CA ILE A 27 10.65 4.36 -6.41
C ILE A 27 9.47 4.80 -5.55
N SER A 28 9.74 5.07 -4.26
CA SER A 28 8.74 5.67 -3.37
C SER A 28 8.42 7.07 -3.86
N THR A 29 7.14 7.41 -3.95
CA THR A 29 6.68 8.77 -4.26
C THR A 29 6.92 9.75 -3.10
N GLY A 30 7.58 9.29 -2.05
CA GLY A 30 7.89 10.03 -0.83
C GLY A 30 6.76 10.00 0.20
N ASP A 31 7.13 10.22 1.47
CA ASP A 31 6.20 10.17 2.63
C ASP A 31 5.17 11.33 2.64
N GLU A 32 5.06 12.09 1.55
CA GLU A 32 4.29 13.31 1.49
C GLU A 32 3.05 13.24 0.58
N THR A 33 2.79 12.11 -0.06
CA THR A 33 1.54 11.96 -0.82
C THR A 33 0.37 11.88 0.14
N ARG A 34 -0.52 12.86 0.07
CA ARG A 34 -1.80 12.83 0.78
C ARG A 34 -2.88 12.27 -0.13
N VAL A 35 -3.70 11.42 0.45
CA VAL A 35 -4.80 10.74 -0.23
C VAL A 35 -6.08 11.01 0.55
N ARG A 36 -7.17 11.29 -0.16
CA ARG A 36 -8.51 11.43 0.42
C ARG A 36 -9.59 10.87 -0.48
N ASN A 37 -10.67 10.41 0.11
CA ASN A 37 -11.90 10.00 -0.58
C ASN A 37 -13.08 10.07 0.40
N ASP A 38 -14.29 9.98 -0.13
CA ASP A 38 -15.53 9.90 0.67
C ASP A 38 -15.87 8.46 1.09
N SER A 39 -15.12 7.49 0.59
CA SER A 39 -15.21 6.09 0.98
C SER A 39 -13.85 5.41 0.95
N TYR A 40 -13.72 4.34 1.72
CA TYR A 40 -12.55 3.45 1.70
C TYR A 40 -12.96 2.04 2.09
N SER A 41 -12.11 1.09 1.80
CA SER A 41 -12.32 -0.30 2.17
C SER A 41 -11.06 -0.88 2.79
N LEU A 42 -11.17 -2.02 3.45
CA LEU A 42 -10.05 -2.80 3.92
C LEU A 42 -9.88 -4.00 2.99
N ALA A 43 -8.77 -4.08 2.28
CA ALA A 43 -8.38 -5.25 1.52
C ALA A 43 -7.67 -6.25 2.43
N GLN A 44 -7.92 -7.55 2.24
CA GLN A 44 -7.29 -8.66 2.94
C GLN A 44 -6.67 -9.62 1.94
N ALA A 45 -5.52 -10.14 2.28
CA ALA A 45 -4.88 -11.28 1.62
C ALA A 45 -4.22 -12.19 2.66
N SER A 46 -3.77 -13.37 2.23
CA SER A 46 -2.99 -14.29 3.08
C SER A 46 -1.58 -14.45 2.53
N VAL A 47 -0.61 -14.49 3.44
CA VAL A 47 0.82 -14.75 3.12
C VAL A 47 1.43 -15.71 4.13
N ASN A 48 2.50 -16.39 3.75
CA ASN A 48 3.32 -17.13 4.70
C ASN A 48 4.25 -16.18 5.46
N CYS A 49 4.18 -16.19 6.78
CA CYS A 49 5.04 -15.37 7.63
C CYS A 49 6.52 -15.73 7.39
N TRP A 50 7.35 -14.75 7.11
CA TRP A 50 8.79 -14.93 6.88
C TRP A 50 9.54 -15.53 8.06
N ARG A 51 9.01 -15.37 9.30
CA ARG A 51 9.66 -15.82 10.53
C ARG A 51 9.21 -17.21 11.00
N CYS A 52 7.90 -17.46 11.04
CA CYS A 52 7.36 -18.72 11.58
C CYS A 52 6.75 -19.62 10.52
N HIS A 53 6.74 -19.20 9.26
CA HIS A 53 6.25 -19.92 8.09
C HIS A 53 4.76 -20.31 8.14
N LYS A 54 4.01 -19.86 9.15
CA LYS A 54 2.56 -20.05 9.21
C LYS A 54 1.87 -19.03 8.33
N GLU A 55 0.75 -19.44 7.75
CA GLU A 55 -0.13 -18.55 7.04
C GLU A 55 -0.68 -17.47 7.99
N THR A 56 -0.77 -16.25 7.49
CA THR A 56 -1.24 -15.10 8.24
C THR A 56 -1.96 -14.11 7.33
N ASP A 57 -3.05 -13.55 7.82
CA ASP A 57 -3.75 -12.49 7.12
C ASP A 57 -2.95 -11.19 7.15
N VAL A 58 -2.98 -10.48 6.02
CA VAL A 58 -2.43 -9.15 5.85
C VAL A 58 -3.49 -8.22 5.27
N PHE A 59 -3.41 -6.94 5.62
CA PHE A 59 -4.43 -5.95 5.30
C PHE A 59 -3.79 -4.72 4.65
N GLY A 60 -4.59 -4.03 3.84
CA GLY A 60 -4.24 -2.75 3.24
C GLY A 60 -5.46 -1.85 3.07
N LEU A 61 -5.27 -0.54 3.08
CA LEU A 61 -6.34 0.40 2.78
C LEU A 61 -6.55 0.47 1.27
N PHE A 62 -7.73 0.07 0.83
CA PHE A 62 -8.17 0.15 -0.55
C PHE A 62 -8.99 1.42 -0.76
N THR A 63 -8.62 2.18 -1.78
CA THR A 63 -9.35 3.36 -2.25
C THR A 63 -9.92 3.09 -3.63
N PRO A 64 -11.24 3.28 -3.84
CA PRO A 64 -11.88 3.08 -5.13
C PRO A 64 -11.48 4.17 -6.14
N THR A 65 -11.80 3.94 -7.40
CA THR A 65 -11.64 4.91 -8.49
C THR A 65 -12.21 6.28 -8.11
N GLY A 66 -11.52 7.33 -8.49
CA GLY A 66 -11.93 8.72 -8.24
C GLY A 66 -11.45 9.30 -6.92
N PHE A 67 -10.63 8.57 -6.15
CA PHE A 67 -9.96 9.17 -5.01
C PHE A 67 -9.08 10.34 -5.43
N GLU A 68 -8.82 11.25 -4.52
CA GLU A 68 -7.98 12.41 -4.77
C GLU A 68 -6.63 12.25 -4.08
N CYS A 69 -5.56 12.59 -4.77
CA CYS A 69 -4.20 12.64 -4.22
C CYS A 69 -3.53 13.97 -4.53
N ARG A 70 -2.56 14.34 -3.68
CA ARG A 70 -1.66 15.47 -3.90
C ARG A 70 -0.26 15.09 -3.42
N THR A 71 0.75 15.49 -4.18
CA THR A 71 2.17 15.25 -3.88
C THR A 71 2.85 16.55 -3.49
N ALA A 72 4.02 16.46 -2.87
CA ALA A 72 4.85 17.63 -2.59
C ALA A 72 5.32 18.35 -3.87
N GLU A 73 5.51 17.61 -4.96
CA GLU A 73 5.90 18.15 -6.27
C GLU A 73 4.90 19.18 -6.82
N ASP A 74 3.63 19.05 -6.46
CA ASP A 74 2.58 19.99 -6.81
C ASP A 74 2.52 21.22 -5.89
N ASN A 75 3.57 21.52 -5.10
CA ASN A 75 3.56 22.49 -4.00
C ASN A 75 2.42 22.24 -2.99
N GLY A 76 1.89 21.03 -2.96
CA GLY A 76 0.81 20.63 -2.05
C GLY A 76 -0.52 21.37 -2.22
N THR A 77 -0.73 22.09 -3.33
CA THR A 77 -1.90 22.98 -3.50
C THR A 77 -3.05 22.35 -4.29
N HIS A 78 -2.77 21.39 -5.16
CA HIS A 78 -3.80 20.84 -6.05
C HIS A 78 -4.10 19.38 -5.77
N TRP A 79 -5.36 19.06 -5.54
CA TRP A 79 -5.87 17.70 -5.50
C TRP A 79 -6.15 17.20 -6.91
N ARG A 80 -5.62 16.04 -7.25
CA ARG A 80 -5.85 15.36 -8.53
C ARG A 80 -6.67 14.11 -8.30
N LYS A 81 -7.71 13.89 -9.10
CA LYS A 81 -8.46 12.64 -9.08
C LYS A 81 -7.69 11.55 -9.78
N SER A 82 -7.58 10.40 -9.13
CA SER A 82 -7.05 9.19 -9.76
C SER A 82 -8.13 8.53 -10.61
N PRO A 83 -7.82 8.18 -11.86
CA PRO A 83 -8.74 7.40 -12.70
C PRO A 83 -8.80 5.91 -12.31
N LEU A 84 -7.95 5.48 -11.39
CA LEU A 84 -7.75 4.08 -11.04
C LEU A 84 -7.82 3.88 -9.53
N PRO A 85 -8.37 2.75 -9.05
CA PRO A 85 -8.36 2.40 -7.63
C PRO A 85 -6.96 1.97 -7.20
N THR A 86 -6.69 1.90 -5.89
CA THR A 86 -5.40 1.43 -5.39
C THR A 86 -5.49 0.87 -3.97
N ILE A 87 -4.51 0.03 -3.59
CA ILE A 87 -4.22 -0.31 -2.20
C ILE A 87 -3.02 0.52 -1.76
N LEU A 88 -3.21 1.34 -0.74
CA LEU A 88 -2.18 2.25 -0.23
C LEU A 88 -1.10 1.48 0.53
N SER A 89 0.16 1.88 0.35
CA SER A 89 1.29 1.40 1.14
C SER A 89 1.88 2.51 2.01
N TYR A 90 2.59 2.12 3.07
CA TYR A 90 3.25 3.03 4.03
C TYR A 90 2.33 4.09 4.62
N VAL A 91 1.12 3.70 4.95
CA VAL A 91 0.06 4.60 5.41
C VAL A 91 0.40 5.21 6.77
N THR A 92 0.32 6.54 6.84
CA THR A 92 0.47 7.34 8.08
C THR A 92 -0.64 8.38 8.17
N ASP A 93 -0.68 9.16 9.26
CA ASP A 93 -1.61 10.29 9.45
C ASP A 93 -3.09 9.94 9.17
N VAL A 94 -3.49 8.74 9.54
CA VAL A 94 -4.89 8.30 9.39
C VAL A 94 -5.77 9.01 10.40
N LEU A 95 -6.96 9.45 9.97
CA LEU A 95 -7.94 10.06 10.88
C LEU A 95 -8.28 9.11 12.05
N PRO A 96 -8.46 9.62 13.28
CA PRO A 96 -8.66 8.79 14.49
C PRO A 96 -9.83 7.80 14.38
N ASP A 97 -10.91 8.19 13.75
CA ASP A 97 -12.08 7.34 13.56
C ASP A 97 -11.84 6.23 12.52
N VAL A 98 -11.08 6.48 11.46
CA VAL A 98 -10.63 5.47 10.50
C VAL A 98 -9.70 4.48 11.21
N ALA A 99 -8.75 5.00 12.00
CA ALA A 99 -7.87 4.17 12.83
C ALA A 99 -8.65 3.27 13.79
N GLY A 100 -9.68 3.81 14.44
CA GLY A 100 -10.56 3.07 15.33
C GLY A 100 -11.34 1.96 14.60
N GLN A 101 -11.83 2.23 13.40
CA GLN A 101 -12.50 1.22 12.56
C GLN A 101 -11.56 0.10 12.15
N MET A 102 -10.36 0.42 11.69
CA MET A 102 -9.35 -0.61 11.36
C MET A 102 -9.00 -1.47 12.58
N ALA A 103 -8.80 -0.86 13.74
CA ALA A 103 -8.49 -1.57 14.98
C ALA A 103 -9.63 -2.47 15.46
N SER A 104 -10.88 -2.15 15.16
CA SER A 104 -12.03 -3.00 15.47
C SER A 104 -12.11 -4.27 14.63
N ILE A 105 -11.53 -4.23 13.42
CA ILE A 105 -11.52 -5.38 12.50
C ILE A 105 -10.32 -6.29 12.81
N THR A 106 -9.14 -5.71 13.02
CA THR A 106 -7.93 -6.47 13.28
C THR A 106 -6.93 -5.72 14.16
N LYS A 107 -6.36 -6.43 15.13
CA LYS A 107 -5.23 -5.93 15.94
C LYS A 107 -3.88 -6.12 15.27
N HIS A 108 -3.84 -6.81 14.14
CA HIS A 108 -2.61 -7.19 13.45
C HIS A 108 -2.19 -6.20 12.35
N PHE A 109 -3.03 -5.23 12.02
CA PHE A 109 -2.70 -4.09 11.17
C PHE A 109 -2.78 -2.82 12.02
N ARG A 110 -1.63 -2.31 12.43
CA ARG A 110 -1.51 -1.20 13.39
C ARG A 110 -0.29 -0.34 13.15
N LEU A 111 -0.30 0.86 13.70
CA LEU A 111 0.84 1.76 13.66
C LEU A 111 2.04 1.14 14.42
N ASP A 112 3.17 0.98 13.75
CA ASP A 112 4.41 0.48 14.35
C ASP A 112 5.63 1.00 13.59
N THR A 113 6.77 1.12 14.32
CA THR A 113 8.01 1.67 13.77
C THR A 113 8.74 0.66 12.89
N SER A 114 9.07 1.07 11.68
CA SER A 114 9.97 0.34 10.79
C SER A 114 11.42 0.76 11.02
N LYS A 115 12.28 -0.21 11.33
CA LYS A 115 13.72 0.06 11.45
C LYS A 115 14.34 0.46 10.11
N THR A 116 13.84 -0.12 9.01
CA THR A 116 14.36 0.15 7.66
C THR A 116 13.96 1.54 7.16
N ARG A 117 12.72 1.98 7.46
CA ARG A 117 12.21 3.30 7.03
C ARG A 117 12.54 4.42 8.02
N GLY A 118 12.89 4.09 9.26
CA GLY A 118 13.18 5.07 10.31
C GLY A 118 11.97 5.77 10.93
N HIS A 119 10.75 5.44 10.49
CA HIS A 119 9.51 6.02 11.01
C HIS A 119 8.39 4.98 11.15
N ALA A 120 7.30 5.37 11.81
CA ALA A 120 6.14 4.53 12.01
C ALA A 120 5.15 4.69 10.85
N TYR A 121 4.51 3.56 10.48
CA TYR A 121 3.38 3.51 9.57
C TYR A 121 2.46 2.35 9.95
N TRP A 122 1.27 2.28 9.37
CA TRP A 122 0.35 1.16 9.56
C TRP A 122 0.92 -0.09 8.91
N MET A 123 1.30 -1.03 9.76
CA MET A 123 2.09 -2.21 9.40
C MET A 123 1.38 -3.49 9.81
N ASN A 124 1.48 -4.51 8.97
CA ASN A 124 0.97 -5.84 9.26
C ASN A 124 1.87 -6.61 10.25
N HIS A 125 1.26 -7.45 11.05
CA HIS A 125 1.92 -8.32 12.01
C HIS A 125 1.37 -9.73 11.88
N CYS A 126 2.25 -10.71 11.93
CA CYS A 126 1.86 -12.13 11.91
C CYS A 126 0.90 -12.45 13.06
N THR A 127 -0.21 -13.09 12.75
CA THR A 127 -1.22 -13.50 13.73
C THR A 127 -0.69 -14.49 14.77
N SER A 128 0.32 -15.30 14.39
CA SER A 128 0.90 -16.35 15.24
C SER A 128 2.09 -15.87 16.06
N CYS A 129 3.08 -15.19 15.45
CA CYS A 129 4.35 -14.87 16.12
C CYS A 129 4.61 -13.37 16.29
N GLN A 130 3.68 -12.51 15.87
CA GLN A 130 3.74 -11.05 15.92
C GLN A 130 4.94 -10.44 15.16
N ALA A 131 5.59 -11.20 14.27
CA ALA A 131 6.64 -10.65 13.40
C ALA A 131 6.05 -9.56 12.51
N LYS A 132 6.78 -8.46 12.36
CA LYS A 132 6.42 -7.37 11.47
C LYS A 132 6.50 -7.83 10.01
N ILE A 133 5.49 -7.54 9.22
CA ILE A 133 5.43 -7.80 7.79
C ILE A 133 5.35 -6.43 7.11
N GLY A 134 6.48 -6.02 6.54
CA GLY A 134 6.63 -4.70 5.96
C GLY A 134 5.98 -4.59 4.57
N ASP A 135 5.55 -3.39 4.23
CA ASP A 135 4.83 -3.11 2.99
C ASP A 135 5.66 -3.36 1.72
N PHE A 136 6.99 -3.35 1.80
CA PHE A 136 7.82 -3.72 0.66
C PHE A 136 7.48 -5.13 0.15
N ALA A 137 7.42 -6.10 1.07
CA ALA A 137 7.10 -7.49 0.72
C ALA A 137 5.65 -7.67 0.22
N LEU A 138 4.74 -6.79 0.61
CA LEU A 138 3.33 -6.88 0.25
C LEU A 138 2.98 -6.16 -1.06
N HIS A 139 3.62 -5.01 -1.32
CA HIS A 139 3.24 -4.10 -2.40
C HIS A 139 4.29 -3.95 -3.49
N ARG A 140 5.56 -4.30 -3.24
CA ARG A 140 6.68 -4.03 -4.17
C ARG A 140 7.46 -5.25 -4.58
N ASP A 141 7.39 -6.33 -3.80
CA ASP A 141 7.94 -7.63 -4.18
C ASP A 141 7.02 -8.29 -5.21
N ALA A 142 7.60 -8.87 -6.27
CA ALA A 142 6.85 -9.57 -7.32
C ALA A 142 5.95 -10.70 -6.82
N GLY A 143 6.26 -11.27 -5.64
CA GLY A 143 5.42 -12.26 -4.96
C GLY A 143 4.43 -11.68 -3.95
N GLY A 144 4.40 -10.35 -3.79
CA GLY A 144 3.54 -9.69 -2.80
C GLY A 144 2.07 -9.69 -3.23
N PRO A 145 1.15 -9.92 -2.28
CA PRO A 145 -0.28 -10.06 -2.61
C PRO A 145 -0.92 -8.77 -3.13
N PHE A 146 -0.36 -7.61 -2.77
CA PHE A 146 -0.83 -6.30 -3.21
C PHE A 146 0.01 -5.72 -4.35
N PHE A 147 0.90 -6.52 -4.93
CA PHE A 147 1.70 -6.10 -6.07
C PHE A 147 0.85 -6.10 -7.34
N ALA A 148 0.77 -4.95 -8.01
CA ALA A 148 -0.11 -4.75 -9.17
C ALA A 148 0.20 -5.63 -10.40
N ALA A 149 1.36 -6.31 -10.43
CA ALA A 149 1.73 -7.20 -11.52
C ALA A 149 1.27 -8.66 -11.33
N HIS A 150 0.56 -8.98 -10.23
CA HIS A 150 -0.11 -10.27 -10.14
C HIS A 150 -1.19 -10.34 -11.21
N GLU A 151 -1.15 -11.40 -12.02
CA GLU A 151 -2.19 -11.66 -13.02
C GLU A 151 -3.55 -11.68 -12.35
N ALA A 152 -4.51 -10.97 -12.95
CA ALA A 152 -5.89 -10.95 -12.49
C ALA A 152 -6.41 -12.39 -12.42
N GLY A 153 -6.63 -12.92 -11.24
CA GLY A 153 -7.09 -14.29 -11.02
C GLY A 153 -6.18 -15.16 -10.14
N THR A 154 -4.91 -14.82 -9.96
CA THR A 154 -4.00 -15.60 -9.11
C THR A 154 -3.96 -15.11 -7.65
N THR A 155 -4.41 -13.88 -7.38
CA THR A 155 -4.45 -13.33 -6.02
C THR A 155 -5.78 -13.60 -5.34
N THR A 156 -5.71 -14.07 -4.10
CA THR A 156 -6.85 -14.24 -3.20
C THR A 156 -7.17 -12.96 -2.41
N VAL A 157 -6.84 -11.77 -2.96
CA VAL A 157 -7.18 -10.50 -2.33
C VAL A 157 -8.69 -10.31 -2.33
N LYS A 158 -9.23 -10.02 -1.16
CA LYS A 158 -10.65 -9.71 -0.94
C LYS A 158 -10.77 -8.28 -0.45
N VAL A 159 -11.71 -7.53 -0.99
CA VAL A 159 -12.13 -6.27 -0.40
C VAL A 159 -13.16 -6.62 0.68
N LEU A 160 -12.81 -6.36 1.91
CA LEU A 160 -13.72 -6.51 3.05
C LEU A 160 -14.51 -5.20 3.22
N TYR A 161 -15.09 -4.95 4.24
CA TYR A 161 -15.82 -3.77 4.69
C TYR A 161 -15.57 -2.49 3.87
N THR A 162 -16.61 -1.95 3.26
CA THR A 162 -16.61 -0.63 2.64
C THR A 162 -17.25 0.37 3.61
N PHE A 163 -16.56 1.46 3.86
CA PHE A 163 -16.99 2.54 4.73
C PHE A 163 -17.31 3.77 3.91
N SER A 164 -18.59 4.16 3.85
CA SER A 164 -19.05 5.41 3.23
C SER A 164 -18.77 6.57 4.19
N LYS A 165 -17.52 6.89 4.38
CA LYS A 165 -17.05 7.91 5.30
C LYS A 165 -15.80 8.58 4.76
N ARG A 166 -15.72 9.91 4.94
CA ARG A 166 -14.55 10.66 4.55
C ARG A 166 -13.28 10.10 5.21
N PHE A 167 -12.31 9.88 4.38
CA PHE A 167 -11.01 9.34 4.70
C PHE A 167 -9.94 10.31 4.20
N GLU A 168 -8.91 10.52 5.00
CA GLU A 168 -7.68 11.21 4.61
C GLU A 168 -6.50 10.59 5.34
N CYS A 169 -5.40 10.38 4.62
CA CYS A 169 -4.15 9.90 5.17
C CYS A 169 -2.95 10.38 4.35
N LYS A 170 -1.76 10.08 4.81
CA LYS A 170 -0.55 10.00 3.99
C LYS A 170 -0.28 8.56 3.63
N GLY A 171 0.23 8.31 2.42
CA GLY A 171 0.60 6.96 1.97
C GLY A 171 1.06 6.96 0.53
N ASP A 172 1.83 5.94 0.17
CA ASP A 172 2.28 5.78 -1.20
C ASP A 172 1.14 5.21 -2.06
N VAL A 173 0.93 5.84 -3.20
CA VAL A 173 0.04 5.39 -4.27
C VAL A 173 0.88 4.69 -5.32
N SER A 174 0.49 3.50 -5.74
CA SER A 174 1.15 2.82 -6.87
C SER A 174 0.62 3.41 -8.18
N PHE A 175 1.47 4.10 -8.91
CA PHE A 175 1.18 4.60 -10.27
C PHE A 175 1.94 3.74 -11.29
N GLY A 176 1.75 2.47 -11.35
CA GLY A 176 2.57 1.64 -12.21
C GLY A 176 1.79 0.62 -13.02
N GLY A 177 1.67 0.87 -14.27
CA GLY A 177 1.66 -0.01 -15.46
C GLY A 177 0.64 -1.16 -15.58
N ASP A 178 0.12 -1.75 -14.51
CA ASP A 178 -0.92 -2.78 -14.55
C ASP A 178 -1.98 -2.52 -13.48
N ASP A 179 -2.62 -1.37 -13.59
CA ASP A 179 -3.75 -0.98 -12.75
C ASP A 179 -4.98 -1.88 -12.96
N LEU A 180 -4.95 -2.76 -13.96
CA LEU A 180 -5.99 -3.75 -14.25
C LEU A 180 -6.27 -4.67 -13.06
N PHE A 181 -5.26 -4.97 -12.24
CA PHE A 181 -5.47 -5.75 -11.01
C PHE A 181 -6.42 -5.05 -10.04
N TYR A 182 -6.20 -3.76 -9.79
CA TYR A 182 -7.03 -3.00 -8.86
C TYR A 182 -8.42 -2.71 -9.43
N VAL A 183 -8.53 -2.48 -10.75
CA VAL A 183 -9.81 -2.35 -11.45
C VAL A 183 -10.62 -3.65 -11.33
N ALA A 184 -10.01 -4.80 -11.62
CA ALA A 184 -10.67 -6.09 -11.48
C ALA A 184 -11.07 -6.42 -10.03
N LEU A 185 -10.30 -5.92 -9.03
CA LEU A 185 -10.63 -6.05 -7.63
C LEU A 185 -11.85 -5.20 -7.27
N GLU A 186 -11.92 -3.95 -7.76
CA GLU A 186 -13.05 -3.06 -7.57
C GLU A 186 -14.32 -3.62 -8.22
N GLU A 187 -14.25 -4.06 -9.49
CA GLU A 187 -15.38 -4.63 -10.20
C GLU A 187 -15.95 -5.86 -9.50
N ARG A 188 -15.10 -6.76 -9.02
CA ARG A 188 -15.54 -7.95 -8.28
C ARG A 188 -16.23 -7.60 -6.97
N HIS A 189 -15.79 -6.56 -6.28
CA HIS A 189 -16.36 -6.14 -5.00
C HIS A 189 -17.74 -5.50 -5.15
N TYR A 190 -17.94 -4.67 -6.17
CA TYR A 190 -19.20 -3.96 -6.39
C TYR A 190 -20.21 -4.73 -7.27
N SER A 191 -19.83 -5.85 -7.86
CA SER A 191 -20.72 -6.73 -8.64
C SER A 191 -21.29 -7.89 -7.83
N ALA A 192 -20.86 -8.08 -6.59
CA ALA A 192 -21.30 -9.11 -5.66
C ALA A 192 -22.33 -8.58 -4.66
#